data_24a7fa6c2a681b1601894c1ffe3bf62f
#
_entry.id   24a7fa6c2a681b1601894c1ffe3bf62f
#
_cell.length_a   1.000
_cell.length_b   1.000
_cell.length_c   1.000
_cell.angle_alpha   90.00
_cell.angle_beta   90.00
_cell.angle_gamma   90.00
#
_symmetry.space_group_name_H-M   'P 1'
#
loop_
_entity.id
_entity.type
_entity.pdbx_description
1 polymer ?
#
loop_
_entity_poly.entity_id
_entity_poly.type
_entity_poly.pdbx_seq_one_letter_code
_entity_poly.pdbx_strand_id
1 'polypeptide(L)'
;MPISLIEMRGLTLLEILLVVGIVAILVSFTVPLGLDFYRDQQLETQSQGVIQALRRAQLKAISQERDSSFGVYLTNDNYTLFKGSSYLTRDTDFDEIFDLPMIIKVNGSQEIVFSKMEGIPNTTGDIILSSNGDSRTININEMGRINYE
;
A
#
# COMPACT_ATOMS: atom_id res chain seq x y z
N MET A 1 -1.30 15.40 -68.24
CA MET A 1 -1.11 15.31 -66.80
C MET A 1 -0.39 14.01 -66.49
N PRO A 2 0.87 14.01 -66.01
CA PRO A 2 1.53 12.78 -65.61
C PRO A 2 1.03 12.42 -64.18
N ILE A 3 0.48 11.21 -64.05
CA ILE A 3 0.14 10.58 -62.80
C ILE A 3 1.48 10.15 -62.19
N SER A 4 1.89 10.78 -61.08
CA SER A 4 3.04 10.37 -60.33
C SER A 4 2.76 9.00 -59.71
N LEU A 5 3.42 7.96 -60.18
CA LEU A 5 3.43 6.66 -59.54
C LEU A 5 4.16 6.80 -58.20
N ILE A 6 3.39 6.69 -57.12
CA ILE A 6 3.95 6.58 -55.75
C ILE A 6 4.68 5.23 -55.71
N GLU A 7 6.02 5.28 -55.77
CA GLU A 7 6.86 4.05 -55.53
C GLU A 7 6.55 3.58 -54.13
N MET A 8 5.81 2.49 -54.02
CA MET A 8 5.63 1.75 -52.80
C MET A 8 6.94 0.98 -52.54
N ARG A 9 7.86 1.57 -51.79
CA ARG A 9 9.07 0.90 -51.32
C ARG A 9 8.64 -0.16 -50.31
N GLY A 10 8.76 -1.44 -50.66
CA GLY A 10 8.60 -2.53 -49.73
C GLY A 10 9.73 -2.54 -48.68
N LEU A 11 9.41 -2.79 -47.43
CA LEU A 11 10.42 -2.96 -46.36
C LEU A 11 11.28 -4.20 -46.68
N THR A 12 12.58 -4.04 -46.54
CA THR A 12 13.52 -5.17 -46.73
C THR A 12 13.50 -6.07 -45.50
N LEU A 13 13.74 -7.35 -45.66
CA LEU A 13 13.82 -8.34 -44.58
C LEU A 13 14.87 -7.93 -43.53
N LEU A 14 15.98 -7.35 -43.97
CA LEU A 14 17.04 -6.84 -43.12
C LEU A 14 16.56 -5.66 -42.25
N GLU A 15 15.76 -4.74 -42.81
CA GLU A 15 15.21 -3.60 -42.10
C GLU A 15 14.24 -4.04 -41.00
N ILE A 16 13.37 -5.00 -41.27
CA ILE A 16 12.45 -5.58 -40.28
C ILE A 16 13.26 -6.29 -39.16
N LEU A 17 14.28 -7.04 -39.51
CA LEU A 17 15.12 -7.72 -38.53
C LEU A 17 15.87 -6.77 -37.63
N LEU A 18 16.36 -5.65 -38.20
CA LEU A 18 17.01 -4.57 -37.44
C LEU A 18 16.02 -3.89 -36.49
N VAL A 19 14.82 -3.55 -36.96
CA VAL A 19 13.78 -2.92 -36.12
C VAL A 19 13.37 -3.84 -34.97
N VAL A 20 13.12 -5.12 -35.26
CA VAL A 20 12.78 -6.10 -34.21
C VAL A 20 13.93 -6.25 -33.20
N GLY A 21 15.18 -6.25 -33.65
CA GLY A 21 16.35 -6.29 -32.78
C GLY A 21 16.42 -5.09 -31.83
N ILE A 22 16.23 -3.89 -32.35
CA ILE A 22 16.21 -2.66 -31.53
C ILE A 22 15.06 -2.68 -30.53
N VAL A 23 13.85 -3.06 -30.96
CA VAL A 23 12.67 -3.14 -30.08
C VAL A 23 12.90 -4.15 -28.96
N ALA A 24 13.47 -5.32 -29.28
CA ALA A 24 13.79 -6.36 -28.29
C ALA A 24 14.77 -5.84 -27.22
N ILE A 25 15.80 -5.09 -27.62
CA ILE A 25 16.75 -4.45 -26.69
C ILE A 25 16.03 -3.45 -25.78
N LEU A 26 15.23 -2.55 -26.34
CA LEU A 26 14.50 -1.53 -25.57
C LEU A 26 13.54 -2.17 -24.56
N VAL A 27 12.77 -3.18 -24.94
CA VAL A 27 11.84 -3.90 -24.07
C VAL A 27 12.57 -4.58 -22.92
N SER A 28 13.76 -5.16 -23.18
CA SER A 28 14.57 -5.84 -22.16
C SER A 28 14.95 -4.94 -20.97
N PHE A 29 15.13 -3.66 -21.18
CA PHE A 29 15.46 -2.70 -20.13
C PHE A 29 14.22 -2.08 -19.47
N THR A 30 13.14 -1.86 -20.23
CA THR A 30 11.96 -1.14 -19.74
C THR A 30 11.11 -1.96 -18.77
N VAL A 31 10.99 -3.27 -18.99
CA VAL A 31 10.12 -4.15 -18.19
C VAL A 31 10.56 -4.24 -16.72
N PRO A 32 11.83 -4.55 -16.38
CA PRO A 32 12.23 -4.67 -14.98
C PRO A 32 12.08 -3.36 -14.20
N LEU A 33 12.43 -2.22 -14.80
CA LEU A 33 12.29 -0.90 -14.16
C LEU A 33 10.82 -0.57 -13.84
N GLY A 34 9.90 -0.95 -14.73
CA GLY A 34 8.46 -0.75 -14.53
C GLY A 34 7.89 -1.57 -13.38
N LEU A 35 8.36 -2.79 -13.19
CA LEU A 35 7.90 -3.68 -12.11
C LEU A 35 8.34 -3.20 -10.72
N ASP A 36 9.58 -2.73 -10.59
CA ASP A 36 10.09 -2.22 -9.31
C ASP A 36 9.36 -0.92 -8.92
N PHE A 37 9.17 0.00 -9.86
CA PHE A 37 8.36 1.20 -9.64
C PHE A 37 6.92 0.87 -9.21
N TYR A 38 6.29 -0.11 -9.84
CA TYR A 38 4.94 -0.54 -9.49
C TYR A 38 4.85 -1.08 -8.05
N ARG A 39 5.84 -1.87 -7.62
CA ARG A 39 5.91 -2.44 -6.26
C ARG A 39 6.11 -1.36 -5.21
N ASP A 40 7.01 -0.41 -5.46
CA ASP A 40 7.23 0.73 -4.55
C ASP A 40 5.98 1.59 -4.42
N GLN A 41 5.30 1.88 -5.53
CA GLN A 41 4.04 2.60 -5.53
C GLN A 41 2.94 1.85 -4.76
N GLN A 42 2.87 0.52 -4.85
CA GLN A 42 1.95 -0.27 -4.06
C GLN A 42 2.27 -0.20 -2.56
N LEU A 43 3.56 -0.35 -2.19
CA LEU A 43 4.00 -0.26 -0.81
C LEU A 43 3.64 1.09 -0.20
N GLU A 44 3.90 2.18 -0.93
CA GLU A 44 3.53 3.54 -0.51
C GLU A 44 2.02 3.69 -0.33
N THR A 45 1.23 3.25 -1.30
CA THR A 45 -0.24 3.36 -1.26
C THR A 45 -0.83 2.60 -0.06
N GLN A 46 -0.35 1.38 0.21
CA GLN A 46 -0.83 0.57 1.33
C GLN A 46 -0.38 1.16 2.68
N SER A 47 0.84 1.68 2.75
CA SER A 47 1.32 2.37 3.96
C SER A 47 0.44 3.57 4.30
N GLN A 48 0.10 4.39 3.33
CA GLN A 48 -0.83 5.50 3.50
C GLN A 48 -2.24 5.04 3.89
N GLY A 49 -2.70 3.90 3.36
CA GLY A 49 -3.97 3.27 3.75
C GLY A 49 -4.00 2.88 5.22
N VAL A 50 -2.94 2.24 5.72
CA VAL A 50 -2.79 1.88 7.15
C VAL A 50 -2.76 3.12 8.03
N ILE A 51 -2.01 4.17 7.64
CA ILE A 51 -1.97 5.44 8.37
C ILE A 51 -3.36 6.07 8.46
N GLN A 52 -4.12 6.07 7.38
CA GLN A 52 -5.48 6.59 7.36
C GLN A 52 -6.41 5.79 8.27
N ALA A 53 -6.31 4.46 8.29
CA ALA A 53 -7.07 3.59 9.18
C ALA A 53 -6.76 3.88 10.65
N LEU A 54 -5.46 4.03 11.00
CA LEU A 54 -5.04 4.40 12.35
C LEU A 54 -5.57 5.76 12.77
N ARG A 55 -5.48 6.78 11.91
CA ARG A 55 -6.03 8.12 12.19
C ARG A 55 -7.55 8.10 12.33
N ARG A 56 -8.24 7.30 11.51
CA ARG A 56 -9.70 7.13 11.63
C ARG A 56 -10.09 6.45 12.94
N ALA A 57 -9.36 5.39 13.34
CA ALA A 57 -9.57 4.72 14.62
C ALA A 57 -9.38 5.69 15.78
N GLN A 58 -8.30 6.48 15.75
CA GLN A 58 -8.02 7.50 16.76
C GLN A 58 -9.13 8.57 16.83
N LEU A 59 -9.56 9.11 15.69
CA LEU A 59 -10.63 10.10 15.63
C LEU A 59 -11.97 9.54 16.14
N LYS A 60 -12.33 8.29 15.79
CA LYS A 60 -13.53 7.62 16.29
C LYS A 60 -13.47 7.44 17.82
N ALA A 61 -12.31 7.09 18.36
CA ALA A 61 -12.09 6.96 19.79
C ALA A 61 -12.22 8.31 20.52
N ILE A 62 -11.60 9.37 20.00
CA ILE A 62 -11.66 10.74 20.57
C ILE A 62 -13.08 11.30 20.50
N SER A 63 -13.76 11.13 19.37
CA SER A 63 -15.14 11.60 19.18
C SER A 63 -16.17 10.80 19.98
N GLN A 64 -15.72 9.81 20.74
CA GLN A 64 -16.56 8.90 21.51
C GLN A 64 -17.64 8.21 20.67
N GLU A 65 -17.34 7.93 19.42
CA GLU A 65 -18.28 7.24 18.55
C GLU A 65 -18.71 5.93 19.23
N ARG A 66 -20.03 5.78 19.45
CA ARG A 66 -20.66 4.65 20.14
C ARG A 66 -20.07 4.31 21.52
N ASP A 67 -19.51 5.30 22.20
CA ASP A 67 -19.02 5.18 23.58
C ASP A 67 -17.93 4.10 23.76
N SER A 68 -17.04 3.91 22.76
CA SER A 68 -16.07 2.83 22.74
C SER A 68 -14.67 3.27 22.31
N SER A 69 -13.70 2.41 22.60
CA SER A 69 -12.36 2.43 21.98
C SER A 69 -12.43 1.90 20.56
N PHE A 70 -11.46 2.30 19.73
CA PHE A 70 -11.30 1.81 18.38
C PHE A 70 -9.85 1.45 18.13
N GLY A 71 -9.62 0.44 17.30
CA GLY A 71 -8.27 -0.01 16.99
C GLY A 71 -8.11 -0.46 15.55
N VAL A 72 -6.86 -0.76 15.21
CA VAL A 72 -6.50 -1.39 13.95
C VAL A 72 -5.69 -2.64 14.25
N TYR A 73 -6.08 -3.75 13.62
CA TYR A 73 -5.37 -5.01 13.67
C TYR A 73 -4.84 -5.35 12.30
N LEU A 74 -3.55 -5.71 12.22
CA LEU A 74 -2.85 -5.98 10.98
C LEU A 74 -2.43 -7.45 10.89
N THR A 75 -2.66 -8.03 9.72
CA THR A 75 -2.14 -9.33 9.30
C THR A 75 -1.37 -9.18 7.99
N ASN A 76 -0.79 -10.26 7.45
CA ASN A 76 -0.15 -10.21 6.14
C ASN A 76 -1.15 -10.16 4.97
N ASP A 77 -2.43 -10.43 5.23
CA ASP A 77 -3.46 -10.51 4.19
C ASP A 77 -4.39 -9.29 4.20
N ASN A 78 -4.58 -8.67 5.37
CA ASN A 78 -5.48 -7.53 5.54
C ASN A 78 -5.16 -6.72 6.79
N TYR A 79 -5.75 -5.53 6.88
CA TYR A 79 -5.86 -4.81 8.14
C TYR A 79 -7.32 -4.45 8.40
N THR A 80 -7.71 -4.54 9.67
CA THR A 80 -9.09 -4.36 10.11
C THR A 80 -9.17 -3.20 11.10
N LEU A 81 -9.95 -2.17 10.79
CA LEU A 81 -10.37 -1.18 11.76
C LEU A 81 -11.57 -1.74 12.52
N PHE A 82 -11.48 -1.80 13.83
CA PHE A 82 -12.48 -2.45 14.66
C PHE A 82 -12.90 -1.58 15.87
N LYS A 83 -14.05 -1.88 16.43
CA LYS A 83 -14.60 -1.29 17.65
C LYS A 83 -14.39 -2.23 18.83
N GLY A 84 -13.72 -1.74 19.87
CA GLY A 84 -13.47 -2.52 21.10
C GLY A 84 -12.12 -2.21 21.71
N SER A 85 -11.86 -2.81 22.87
CA SER A 85 -10.59 -2.69 23.59
C SER A 85 -9.54 -3.71 23.16
N SER A 86 -9.91 -4.70 22.35
CA SER A 86 -9.01 -5.69 21.74
C SER A 86 -9.68 -6.33 20.53
N TYR A 87 -8.89 -6.76 19.56
CA TYR A 87 -9.36 -7.46 18.37
C TYR A 87 -10.10 -8.75 18.70
N LEU A 88 -9.69 -9.47 19.75
CA LEU A 88 -10.33 -10.71 20.18
C LEU A 88 -11.73 -10.51 20.76
N THR A 89 -12.00 -9.37 21.36
CA THR A 89 -13.28 -9.07 22.04
C THR A 89 -14.08 -7.98 21.33
N ARG A 90 -13.73 -7.69 20.07
CA ARG A 90 -14.31 -6.62 19.26
C ARG A 90 -15.77 -6.88 18.91
N ASP A 91 -16.46 -5.85 18.57
CA ASP A 91 -17.78 -5.89 17.98
C ASP A 91 -17.65 -6.01 16.45
N THR A 92 -17.82 -7.23 15.95
CA THR A 92 -17.59 -7.57 14.53
C THR A 92 -18.53 -6.88 13.55
N ASP A 93 -19.67 -6.34 14.02
CA ASP A 93 -20.61 -5.61 13.18
C ASP A 93 -20.05 -4.26 12.72
N PHE A 94 -18.95 -3.82 13.33
CA PHE A 94 -18.26 -2.55 13.02
C PHE A 94 -16.89 -2.74 12.38
N ASP A 95 -16.57 -3.94 11.94
CA ASP A 95 -15.30 -4.21 11.27
C ASP A 95 -15.26 -3.56 9.89
N GLU A 96 -14.23 -2.77 9.63
CA GLU A 96 -13.89 -2.29 8.30
C GLU A 96 -12.59 -3.00 7.87
N ILE A 97 -12.71 -3.94 6.93
CA ILE A 97 -11.61 -4.80 6.47
C ILE A 97 -11.05 -4.24 5.16
N PHE A 98 -9.73 -4.13 5.09
CA PHE A 98 -8.99 -3.66 3.93
C PHE A 98 -7.94 -4.70 3.55
N ASP A 99 -8.00 -5.19 2.31
CA ASP A 99 -7.07 -6.20 1.82
C ASP A 99 -5.67 -5.63 1.60
N LEU A 100 -4.65 -6.43 1.95
CA LEU A 100 -3.25 -6.17 1.63
C LEU A 100 -2.79 -7.10 0.50
N PRO A 101 -2.09 -6.58 -0.51
CA PRO A 101 -1.48 -7.41 -1.53
C PRO A 101 -0.47 -8.41 -0.93
N MET A 102 -0.43 -9.65 -1.43
CA MET A 102 0.46 -10.71 -0.94
C MET A 102 1.95 -10.37 -0.99
N ILE A 103 2.33 -9.38 -1.83
CA ILE A 103 3.71 -8.90 -1.94
C ILE A 103 4.15 -8.06 -0.74
N ILE A 104 3.21 -7.60 0.09
CA ILE A 104 3.48 -6.79 1.28
C ILE A 104 3.52 -7.70 2.50
N LYS A 105 4.55 -7.54 3.32
CA LYS A 105 4.69 -8.21 4.61
C LYS A 105 4.61 -7.20 5.73
N VAL A 106 3.86 -7.57 6.76
CA VAL A 106 3.65 -6.75 7.96
C VAL A 106 4.51 -7.32 9.10
N ASN A 107 5.30 -6.46 9.72
CA ASN A 107 6.12 -6.77 10.88
C ASN A 107 5.92 -5.71 11.98
N GLY A 108 6.36 -6.01 13.18
CA GLY A 108 6.23 -5.11 14.33
C GLY A 108 4.90 -5.24 15.05
N SER A 109 4.33 -4.13 15.49
CA SER A 109 3.09 -4.09 16.26
C SER A 109 1.89 -4.45 15.38
N GLN A 110 1.18 -5.52 15.73
CA GLN A 110 0.03 -6.01 14.96
C GLN A 110 -1.30 -5.41 15.43
N GLU A 111 -1.39 -4.97 16.68
CA GLU A 111 -2.62 -4.42 17.25
C GLU A 111 -2.35 -3.08 17.91
N ILE A 112 -3.03 -2.05 17.46
CA ILE A 112 -3.00 -0.71 18.04
C ILE A 112 -4.45 -0.32 18.37
N VAL A 113 -4.74 -0.07 19.65
CA VAL A 113 -6.06 0.38 20.12
C VAL A 113 -5.92 1.74 20.75
N PHE A 114 -6.77 2.66 20.33
CA PHE A 114 -6.83 4.01 20.90
C PHE A 114 -7.90 4.10 21.99
N SER A 115 -7.49 4.65 23.14
CA SER A 115 -8.38 4.83 24.28
C SER A 115 -9.51 5.81 23.94
N LYS A 116 -10.69 5.52 24.49
CA LYS A 116 -11.85 6.39 24.41
C LYS A 116 -11.52 7.75 25.02
N MET A 117 -11.99 8.84 24.40
CA MET A 117 -11.84 10.25 24.76
C MET A 117 -10.43 10.82 24.53
N GLU A 118 -9.38 10.11 24.89
CA GLU A 118 -8.01 10.63 24.86
C GLU A 118 -7.30 10.32 23.54
N GLY A 119 -7.66 9.20 22.87
CA GLY A 119 -6.99 8.77 21.64
C GLY A 119 -5.54 8.33 21.88
N ILE A 120 -5.21 7.96 23.12
CA ILE A 120 -3.90 7.43 23.49
C ILE A 120 -3.83 5.96 23.13
N PRO A 121 -2.75 5.47 22.47
CA PRO A 121 -2.63 4.07 22.11
C PRO A 121 -2.34 3.19 23.32
N ASN A 122 -2.90 1.99 23.34
CA ASN A 122 -2.59 0.97 24.35
C ASN A 122 -1.17 0.37 24.18
N THR A 123 -0.66 0.41 22.96
CA THR A 123 0.66 -0.12 22.58
C THR A 123 1.35 0.90 21.69
N THR A 124 2.58 1.22 22.02
CA THR A 124 3.47 2.04 21.21
C THR A 124 4.39 1.15 20.41
N GLY A 125 4.93 1.67 19.32
CA GLY A 125 5.94 0.95 18.53
C GLY A 125 5.79 1.18 17.05
N ASP A 126 6.52 0.34 16.30
CA ASP A 126 6.62 0.45 14.87
C ASP A 126 5.77 -0.62 14.17
N ILE A 127 5.06 -0.19 13.15
CA ILE A 127 4.47 -1.06 12.14
C ILE A 127 5.36 -0.92 10.91
N ILE A 128 5.91 -2.04 10.43
CA ILE A 128 6.82 -2.07 9.30
C ILE A 128 6.13 -2.83 8.17
N LEU A 129 5.86 -2.13 7.07
CA LEU A 129 5.43 -2.76 5.83
C LEU A 129 6.64 -2.91 4.92
N SER A 130 6.83 -4.09 4.34
CA SER A 130 7.97 -4.37 3.48
C SER A 130 7.55 -5.10 2.21
N SER A 131 8.23 -4.80 1.10
CA SER A 131 8.04 -5.44 -0.20
C SER A 131 9.35 -5.45 -0.96
N ASN A 132 9.81 -6.62 -1.38
CA ASN A 132 10.99 -6.81 -2.26
C ASN A 132 12.29 -6.12 -1.78
N GLY A 133 12.49 -6.01 -0.47
CA GLY A 133 13.68 -5.36 0.11
C GLY A 133 13.48 -3.90 0.53
N ASP A 134 12.44 -3.24 0.04
CA ASP A 134 12.02 -1.92 0.50
C ASP A 134 11.11 -2.02 1.71
N SER A 135 11.16 -1.02 2.58
CA SER A 135 10.31 -0.96 3.77
C SER A 135 9.83 0.45 4.05
N ARG A 136 8.68 0.54 4.70
CA ARG A 136 8.10 1.78 5.22
C ARG A 136 7.75 1.56 6.69
N THR A 137 8.14 2.50 7.52
CA THR A 137 7.91 2.42 8.97
C THR A 137 6.87 3.45 9.40
N ILE A 138 5.88 2.98 10.13
CA ILE A 138 4.85 3.81 10.75
C ILE A 138 5.07 3.72 12.25
N ASN A 139 5.57 4.79 12.85
CA ASN A 139 5.84 4.87 14.29
C ASN A 139 4.67 5.50 15.02
N ILE A 140 4.23 4.87 16.10
CA ILE A 140 3.18 5.39 16.99
C ILE A 140 3.78 5.64 18.36
N ASN A 141 3.80 6.90 18.80
CA ASN A 141 4.33 7.27 20.10
C ASN A 141 3.26 7.21 21.21
N GLU A 142 3.69 7.39 22.46
CA GLU A 142 2.83 7.34 23.65
C GLU A 142 1.68 8.36 23.66
N MET A 143 1.79 9.44 22.90
CA MET A 143 0.74 10.45 22.76
C MET A 143 -0.24 10.15 21.60
N GLY A 144 -0.08 9.01 20.92
CA GLY A 144 -0.88 8.66 19.75
C GLY A 144 -0.50 9.42 18.48
N ARG A 145 0.67 10.07 18.43
CA ARG A 145 1.15 10.69 17.20
C ARG A 145 1.67 9.62 16.24
N ILE A 146 1.16 9.65 15.03
CA ILE A 146 1.52 8.73 13.95
C ILE A 146 2.53 9.43 13.06
N ASN A 147 3.77 8.96 13.06
CA ASN A 147 4.87 9.41 12.20
C ASN A 147 5.11 8.38 11.10
N TYR A 148 5.59 8.83 9.96
CA TYR A 148 5.86 8.00 8.79
C TYR A 148 7.29 8.24 8.30
N GLU A 149 8.04 7.15 8.09
CA GLU A 149 9.43 7.14 7.59
C GLU A 149 9.62 6.12 6.47
#